data_b4e535e32c72930c5ea59867bef4872d
#
_entry.id   b4e535e32c72930c5ea59867bef4872d
#
_cell.length_a   1.000
_cell.length_b   1.000
_cell.length_c   1.000
_cell.angle_alpha   90.00
_cell.angle_beta   90.00
_cell.angle_gamma   90.00
#
_symmetry.space_group_name_H-M   'P 1'
#
loop_
_entity.id
_entity.type
_entity.pdbx_description
1 polymer ?
#
loop_
_entity_poly.entity_id
_entity_poly.type
_entity_poly.pdbx_seq_one_letter_code
_entity_poly.pdbx_strand_id
1 'polypeptide(L)'
;EVYFATCLQDKEVWPIWQYLEEYDEQTLFSVIEILYDHIGVYNYEIDQFENEAQKEEFAEQINNILRAYKEGYYLEPTNGFIMQIPNGALREQLEYDGSDLPDSVYEQLATATEMYYRFDANLEQKKKAINILADILESEREEVKDTLNAEYEVPKNEHDKLIFGIVNGYNIR
;
A
#
# COMPACT_ATOMS: atom_id res chain seq x y z
N GLU A 1 19.33 -4.50 18.50
CA GLU A 1 20.05 -5.63 17.87
C GLU A 1 19.15 -6.84 17.74
N VAL A 2 18.72 -7.46 18.84
CA VAL A 2 17.88 -8.68 18.81
C VAL A 2 16.60 -8.47 17.99
N TYR A 3 15.94 -7.34 18.13
CA TYR A 3 14.72 -7.02 17.39
C TYR A 3 14.95 -7.00 15.87
N PHE A 4 15.96 -6.26 15.40
CA PHE A 4 16.32 -6.21 13.98
C PHE A 4 16.66 -7.60 13.43
N ALA A 5 17.51 -8.35 14.14
CA ALA A 5 17.88 -9.70 13.74
C ALA A 5 16.69 -10.65 13.69
N THR A 6 15.68 -10.46 14.55
CA THR A 6 14.48 -11.29 14.57
C THR A 6 13.55 -10.92 13.42
N CYS A 7 13.32 -9.63 13.18
CA CYS A 7 12.42 -9.16 12.11
C CYS A 7 12.96 -9.51 10.72
N LEU A 8 14.27 -9.33 10.50
CA LEU A 8 14.91 -9.55 9.21
C LEU A 8 15.48 -10.95 9.04
N GLN A 9 15.44 -11.79 10.10
CA GLN A 9 16.00 -13.14 10.13
C GLN A 9 17.49 -13.16 9.75
N ASP A 10 18.19 -12.06 9.97
CA ASP A 10 19.59 -11.86 9.67
C ASP A 10 20.30 -11.17 10.84
N LYS A 11 21.55 -11.57 11.10
CA LYS A 11 22.38 -11.00 12.16
C LYS A 11 23.28 -9.87 11.67
N GLU A 12 23.53 -9.80 10.37
CA GLU A 12 24.40 -8.82 9.73
C GLU A 12 23.64 -7.57 9.28
N VAL A 13 22.63 -7.18 10.07
CA VAL A 13 21.83 -5.97 9.86
C VAL A 13 22.01 -4.92 10.96
N TRP A 14 22.72 -5.26 12.02
CA TRP A 14 22.94 -4.37 13.16
C TRP A 14 24.40 -4.40 13.65
N PRO A 15 24.99 -3.26 13.94
CA PRO A 15 24.47 -1.90 13.85
C PRO A 15 24.35 -1.40 12.39
N ILE A 16 23.33 -0.61 12.10
CA ILE A 16 22.99 -0.17 10.73
C ILE A 16 24.19 0.45 10.01
N TRP A 17 24.95 1.34 10.67
CA TRP A 17 26.10 2.03 10.05
C TRP A 17 27.24 1.10 9.60
N GLN A 18 27.29 -0.12 10.14
CA GLN A 18 28.32 -1.10 9.78
C GLN A 18 27.95 -1.87 8.52
N TYR A 19 26.66 -2.16 8.34
CA TYR A 19 26.16 -3.06 7.32
C TYR A 19 25.39 -2.36 6.19
N LEU A 20 25.17 -1.03 6.32
CA LEU A 20 24.35 -0.26 5.38
C LEU A 20 24.76 -0.43 3.91
N GLU A 21 26.05 -0.53 3.63
CA GLU A 21 26.58 -0.69 2.27
C GLU A 21 26.37 -2.11 1.71
N GLU A 22 26.05 -3.07 2.57
CA GLU A 22 25.82 -4.47 2.21
C GLU A 22 24.33 -4.79 2.01
N TYR A 23 23.43 -3.88 2.43
CA TYR A 23 21.98 -4.09 2.28
C TYR A 23 21.58 -4.15 0.82
N ASP A 24 20.84 -5.21 0.47
CA ASP A 24 20.06 -5.18 -0.75
C ASP A 24 18.82 -4.26 -0.58
N GLU A 25 18.10 -4.03 -1.67
CA GLU A 25 16.93 -3.16 -1.68
C GLU A 25 15.84 -3.62 -0.70
N GLN A 26 15.61 -4.92 -0.63
CA GLN A 26 14.58 -5.48 0.25
C GLN A 26 14.94 -5.29 1.72
N THR A 27 16.20 -5.55 2.07
CA THR A 27 16.70 -5.32 3.43
C THR A 27 16.64 -3.85 3.81
N LEU A 28 17.06 -2.95 2.92
CA LEU A 28 17.03 -1.51 3.16
C LEU A 28 15.59 -1.02 3.42
N PHE A 29 14.64 -1.42 2.59
CA PHE A 29 13.24 -1.02 2.76
C PHE A 29 12.65 -1.58 4.06
N SER A 30 12.92 -2.84 4.38
CA SER A 30 12.50 -3.43 5.65
C SER A 30 13.10 -2.71 6.86
N VAL A 31 14.37 -2.28 6.77
CA VAL A 31 15.02 -1.47 7.82
C VAL A 31 14.32 -0.12 8.00
N ILE A 32 13.94 0.53 6.91
CA ILE A 32 13.20 1.81 6.96
C ILE A 32 11.84 1.61 7.65
N GLU A 33 11.08 0.57 7.30
CA GLU A 33 9.80 0.25 7.95
C GLU A 33 9.97 -0.02 9.45
N ILE A 34 10.99 -0.79 9.84
CA ILE A 34 11.28 -1.06 11.25
C ILE A 34 11.67 0.22 12.00
N LEU A 35 12.45 1.12 11.37
CA LEU A 35 12.80 2.40 11.99
C LEU A 35 11.56 3.27 12.18
N TYR A 36 10.67 3.32 11.20
CA TYR A 36 9.41 4.05 11.30
C TYR A 36 8.57 3.58 12.49
N ASP A 37 8.46 2.29 12.73
CA ASP A 37 7.71 1.73 13.85
C ASP A 37 8.28 2.12 15.23
N HIS A 38 9.58 2.44 15.27
CA HIS A 38 10.30 2.73 16.52
C HIS A 38 10.62 4.22 16.73
N ILE A 39 10.17 5.08 15.83
CA ILE A 39 10.33 6.52 15.97
C ILE A 39 9.37 7.05 17.03
N GLY A 40 9.90 7.90 17.90
CA GLY A 40 9.12 8.64 18.88
C GLY A 40 9.96 9.10 20.06
N VAL A 41 9.35 9.89 20.90
CA VAL A 41 9.94 10.46 22.12
C VAL A 41 9.03 10.14 23.30
N TYR A 42 9.61 9.67 24.39
CA TYR A 42 8.86 9.50 25.63
C TYR A 42 8.66 10.85 26.32
N ASN A 43 7.41 11.24 26.47
CA ASN A 43 7.04 12.46 27.17
C ASN A 43 6.84 12.16 28.68
N TYR A 44 7.82 12.56 29.49
CA TYR A 44 7.82 12.32 30.92
C TYR A 44 6.79 13.15 31.70
N GLU A 45 6.27 14.23 31.11
CA GLU A 45 5.28 15.09 31.78
C GLU A 45 3.89 14.44 31.81
N ILE A 46 3.54 13.71 30.75
CA ILE A 46 2.24 13.04 30.61
C ILE A 46 2.33 11.51 30.72
N ASP A 47 3.54 10.99 30.96
CA ASP A 47 3.84 9.56 31.06
C ASP A 47 3.38 8.75 29.80
N GLN A 48 3.58 9.33 28.62
CA GLN A 48 3.16 8.75 27.34
C GLN A 48 4.26 8.81 26.28
N PHE A 49 4.19 7.90 25.33
CA PHE A 49 5.06 7.88 24.17
C PHE A 49 4.39 8.65 23.03
N GLU A 50 5.03 9.72 22.56
CA GLU A 50 4.56 10.55 21.44
C GLU A 50 5.40 10.25 20.21
N ASN A 51 4.76 10.01 19.09
CA ASN A 51 5.47 9.63 17.86
C ASN A 51 4.89 10.23 16.57
N GLU A 52 3.71 10.83 16.58
CA GLU A 52 3.03 11.28 15.36
C GLU A 52 3.86 12.29 14.56
N ALA A 53 4.26 13.40 15.20
CA ALA A 53 5.03 14.45 14.52
C ALA A 53 6.40 13.96 14.04
N GLN A 54 7.04 13.07 14.78
CA GLN A 54 8.34 12.48 14.40
C GLN A 54 8.20 11.49 13.26
N LYS A 55 7.11 10.74 13.22
CA LYS A 55 6.79 9.82 12.10
C LYS A 55 6.50 10.59 10.83
N GLU A 56 5.74 11.67 10.91
CA GLU A 56 5.48 12.55 9.76
C GLU A 56 6.77 13.14 9.20
N GLU A 57 7.62 13.71 10.05
CA GLU A 57 8.90 14.27 9.63
C GLU A 57 9.81 13.21 8.98
N PHE A 58 9.90 12.04 9.58
CA PHE A 58 10.67 10.93 9.03
C PHE A 58 10.13 10.48 7.66
N ALA A 59 8.81 10.30 7.56
CA ALA A 59 8.17 9.89 6.31
C ALA A 59 8.40 10.93 5.21
N GLU A 60 8.33 12.24 5.52
CA GLU A 60 8.62 13.29 4.56
C GLU A 60 10.07 13.22 4.05
N GLN A 61 11.04 13.10 4.96
CA GLN A 61 12.46 13.01 4.59
C GLN A 61 12.76 11.77 3.74
N ILE A 62 12.25 10.61 4.12
CA ILE A 62 12.41 9.37 3.37
C ILE A 62 11.71 9.47 2.00
N ASN A 63 10.49 10.02 1.95
CA ASN A 63 9.73 10.17 0.71
C ASN A 63 10.39 11.12 -0.30
N ASN A 64 11.13 12.12 0.14
CA ASN A 64 11.91 12.97 -0.75
C ASN A 64 13.01 12.18 -1.51
N ILE A 65 13.50 11.10 -0.93
CA ILE A 65 14.50 10.21 -1.53
C ILE A 65 13.82 9.12 -2.37
N LEU A 66 12.82 8.44 -1.80
CA LEU A 66 12.16 7.29 -2.43
C LEU A 66 11.46 7.63 -3.74
N ARG A 67 10.86 8.83 -3.86
CA ARG A 67 10.19 9.26 -5.10
C ARG A 67 11.10 9.35 -6.31
N ALA A 68 12.37 9.62 -6.08
CA ALA A 68 13.40 9.70 -7.14
C ALA A 68 14.13 8.38 -7.37
N TYR A 69 13.83 7.36 -6.59
CA TYR A 69 14.51 6.08 -6.66
C TYR A 69 13.80 5.13 -7.63
N LYS A 70 14.47 4.69 -8.70
CA LYS A 70 13.95 3.79 -9.76
C LYS A 70 12.57 4.23 -10.31
N GLU A 71 11.57 3.33 -10.25
CA GLU A 71 10.19 3.60 -10.65
C GLU A 71 9.44 4.48 -9.67
N GLY A 72 10.05 4.73 -8.52
CA GLY A 72 9.47 5.50 -7.44
C GLY A 72 8.77 4.64 -6.40
N TYR A 73 9.04 5.02 -5.15
CA TYR A 73 8.42 4.42 -3.97
C TYR A 73 8.00 5.53 -3.00
N TYR A 74 7.16 5.20 -2.05
CA TYR A 74 6.85 6.08 -0.93
C TYR A 74 6.61 5.28 0.34
N LEU A 75 6.97 5.86 1.46
CA LEU A 75 6.63 5.38 2.79
C LEU A 75 5.25 5.92 3.14
N GLU A 76 4.28 5.05 3.30
CA GLU A 76 2.91 5.40 3.63
C GLU A 76 2.86 5.88 5.11
N PRO A 77 2.43 7.14 5.38
CA PRO A 77 2.55 7.72 6.72
C PRO A 77 1.62 7.13 7.78
N THR A 78 0.57 6.39 7.38
CA THR A 78 -0.39 5.83 8.32
C THR A 78 0.10 4.51 8.94
N ASN A 79 0.68 3.64 8.11
CA ASN A 79 1.08 2.30 8.51
C ASN A 79 2.60 2.04 8.46
N GLY A 80 3.37 2.97 7.86
CA GLY A 80 4.83 2.85 7.75
C GLY A 80 5.31 1.86 6.71
N PHE A 81 4.47 1.43 5.77
CA PHE A 81 4.87 0.51 4.71
C PHE A 81 5.42 1.23 3.49
N ILE A 82 6.45 0.64 2.88
CA ILE A 82 6.97 1.13 1.62
C ILE A 82 6.14 0.55 0.47
N MET A 83 5.57 1.46 -0.31
CA MET A 83 4.68 1.17 -1.42
C MET A 83 5.33 1.60 -2.74
N GLN A 84 5.15 0.82 -3.78
CA GLN A 84 5.51 1.22 -5.13
C GLN A 84 4.53 2.26 -5.65
N ILE A 85 5.03 3.36 -6.21
CA ILE A 85 4.17 4.39 -6.81
C ILE A 85 3.62 3.86 -8.13
N PRO A 86 2.29 3.73 -8.28
CA PRO A 86 1.71 3.29 -9.53
C PRO A 86 1.87 4.34 -10.62
N ASN A 87 1.97 3.87 -11.87
CA ASN A 87 2.12 4.74 -13.03
C ASN A 87 0.80 5.47 -13.38
N GLY A 88 0.91 6.76 -13.69
CA GLY A 88 -0.13 7.54 -14.37
C GLY A 88 -1.47 7.66 -13.62
N ALA A 89 -2.57 7.32 -14.31
CA ALA A 89 -3.94 7.54 -13.84
C ALA A 89 -4.32 6.82 -12.54
N LEU A 90 -3.63 5.74 -12.17
CA LEU A 90 -3.87 5.02 -10.92
C LEU A 90 -3.39 5.80 -9.69
N ARG A 91 -2.45 6.73 -9.85
CA ARG A 91 -1.94 7.52 -8.75
C ARG A 91 -3.00 8.44 -8.14
N GLU A 92 -3.77 9.12 -8.99
CA GLU A 92 -4.86 10.00 -8.54
C GLU A 92 -5.95 9.23 -7.82
N GLN A 93 -6.18 7.97 -8.19
CA GLN A 93 -7.17 7.10 -7.56
C GLN A 93 -6.72 6.58 -6.19
N LEU A 94 -5.41 6.44 -5.97
CA LEU A 94 -4.87 6.04 -4.66
C LEU A 94 -4.83 7.22 -3.66
N GLU A 95 -4.85 8.45 -4.14
CA GLU A 95 -4.95 9.67 -3.33
C GLU A 95 -6.41 9.97 -2.93
N TYR A 96 -7.38 9.17 -3.40
CA TYR A 96 -8.79 9.30 -3.04
C TYR A 96 -9.00 8.90 -1.58
N ASP A 97 -9.62 9.80 -0.80
CA ASP A 97 -9.79 9.65 0.63
C ASP A 97 -10.93 8.69 1.05
N GLY A 98 -11.68 8.19 0.09
CA GLY A 98 -12.77 7.22 0.32
C GLY A 98 -13.99 7.78 1.05
N SER A 99 -14.08 9.10 1.20
CA SER A 99 -15.14 9.76 2.00
C SER A 99 -16.57 9.44 1.55
N ASP A 100 -16.73 9.04 0.29
CA ASP A 100 -18.04 8.69 -0.30
C ASP A 100 -18.31 7.19 -0.29
N LEU A 101 -17.37 6.36 0.21
CA LEU A 101 -17.52 4.91 0.25
C LEU A 101 -18.02 4.43 1.62
N PRO A 102 -18.80 3.32 1.68
CA PRO A 102 -19.05 2.63 2.94
C PRO A 102 -17.73 2.20 3.59
N ASP A 103 -17.62 2.33 4.91
CA ASP A 103 -16.40 2.00 5.68
C ASP A 103 -15.84 0.61 5.32
N SER A 104 -16.72 -0.39 5.18
CA SER A 104 -16.33 -1.75 4.84
C SER A 104 -15.73 -1.90 3.44
N VAL A 105 -16.19 -1.09 2.48
CA VAL A 105 -15.64 -1.07 1.10
C VAL A 105 -14.30 -0.36 1.10
N TYR A 106 -14.20 0.75 1.82
CA TYR A 106 -12.95 1.49 1.95
C TYR A 106 -11.85 0.64 2.60
N GLU A 107 -12.14 -0.05 3.70
CA GLU A 107 -11.19 -0.95 4.36
C GLU A 107 -10.70 -2.09 3.45
N GLN A 108 -11.60 -2.66 2.66
CA GLN A 108 -11.24 -3.70 1.69
C GLN A 108 -10.38 -3.14 0.56
N LEU A 109 -10.72 -1.96 0.05
CA LEU A 109 -9.94 -1.27 -0.99
C LEU A 109 -8.54 -0.92 -0.50
N ALA A 110 -8.42 -0.36 0.70
CA ALA A 110 -7.14 -0.06 1.34
C ALA A 110 -6.28 -1.32 1.51
N THR A 111 -6.88 -2.41 2.01
CA THR A 111 -6.22 -3.70 2.15
C THR A 111 -5.73 -4.25 0.80
N ALA A 112 -6.57 -4.21 -0.23
CA ALA A 112 -6.18 -4.68 -1.57
C ALA A 112 -5.05 -3.83 -2.17
N THR A 113 -5.12 -2.51 -2.00
CA THR A 113 -4.11 -1.56 -2.46
C THR A 113 -2.76 -1.85 -1.78
N GLU A 114 -2.75 -1.98 -0.47
CA GLU A 114 -1.55 -2.34 0.29
C GLU A 114 -0.96 -3.66 -0.18
N MET A 115 -1.76 -4.73 -0.24
CA MET A 115 -1.30 -6.05 -0.68
C MET A 115 -0.74 -6.06 -2.10
N TYR A 116 -1.21 -5.18 -2.98
CA TYR A 116 -0.77 -5.16 -4.38
C TYR A 116 0.49 -4.32 -4.58
N TYR A 117 0.58 -3.16 -3.94
CA TYR A 117 1.64 -2.18 -4.18
C TYR A 117 2.79 -2.23 -3.18
N ARG A 118 2.66 -3.01 -2.11
CA ARG A 118 3.78 -3.18 -1.16
C ARG A 118 5.03 -3.65 -1.90
N PHE A 119 6.19 -3.11 -1.56
CA PHE A 119 7.46 -3.36 -2.27
C PHE A 119 7.85 -4.85 -2.31
N ASP A 120 7.51 -5.61 -1.28
CA ASP A 120 7.78 -7.04 -1.14
C ASP A 120 6.60 -7.95 -1.57
N ALA A 121 5.56 -7.36 -2.18
CA ALA A 121 4.37 -8.10 -2.57
C ALA A 121 4.67 -9.19 -3.59
N ASN A 122 4.48 -10.44 -3.19
CA ASN A 122 4.62 -11.59 -4.07
C ASN A 122 3.37 -11.81 -4.94
N LEU A 123 3.48 -12.73 -5.91
CA LEU A 123 2.39 -13.01 -6.85
C LEU A 123 1.09 -13.46 -6.17
N GLU A 124 1.19 -14.19 -5.06
CA GLU A 124 0.02 -14.67 -4.31
C GLU A 124 -0.70 -13.54 -3.59
N GLN A 125 0.05 -12.61 -2.99
CA GLN A 125 -0.50 -11.40 -2.39
C GLN A 125 -1.20 -10.53 -3.45
N LYS A 126 -0.56 -10.31 -4.60
CA LYS A 126 -1.16 -9.58 -5.73
C LYS A 126 -2.43 -10.24 -6.24
N LYS A 127 -2.48 -11.56 -6.33
CA LYS A 127 -3.71 -12.30 -6.69
C LYS A 127 -4.81 -12.12 -5.65
N LYS A 128 -4.48 -12.21 -4.36
CA LYS A 128 -5.46 -11.96 -3.28
C LYS A 128 -6.02 -10.55 -3.33
N ALA A 129 -5.16 -9.55 -3.57
CA ALA A 129 -5.59 -8.16 -3.75
C ALA A 129 -6.60 -8.03 -4.90
N ILE A 130 -6.30 -8.62 -6.06
CA ILE A 130 -7.20 -8.60 -7.20
C ILE A 130 -8.52 -9.32 -6.90
N ASN A 131 -8.49 -10.42 -6.13
CA ASN A 131 -9.72 -11.10 -5.70
C ASN A 131 -10.58 -10.21 -4.80
N ILE A 132 -9.98 -9.49 -3.85
CA ILE A 132 -10.71 -8.53 -3.01
C ILE A 132 -11.38 -7.44 -3.88
N LEU A 133 -10.65 -6.88 -4.85
CA LEU A 133 -11.21 -5.91 -5.79
C LEU A 133 -12.34 -6.50 -6.64
N ALA A 134 -12.21 -7.75 -7.08
CA ALA A 134 -13.25 -8.45 -7.82
C ALA A 134 -14.52 -8.67 -6.96
N ASP A 135 -14.36 -9.01 -5.69
CA ASP A 135 -15.48 -9.19 -4.77
C ASP A 135 -16.20 -7.86 -4.46
N ILE A 136 -15.46 -6.76 -4.32
CA ILE A 136 -16.04 -5.40 -4.21
C ILE A 136 -16.86 -5.08 -5.46
N LEU A 137 -16.26 -5.24 -6.65
CA LEU A 137 -16.96 -4.98 -7.92
C LEU A 137 -18.21 -5.85 -8.10
N GLU A 138 -18.19 -7.10 -7.64
CA GLU A 138 -19.34 -7.98 -7.71
C GLU A 138 -20.47 -7.54 -6.76
N SER A 139 -20.14 -7.06 -5.55
CA SER A 139 -21.12 -6.53 -4.60
C SER A 139 -21.80 -5.26 -5.10
N GLU A 140 -21.05 -4.41 -5.79
CA GLU A 140 -21.50 -3.12 -6.34
C GLU A 140 -21.95 -3.20 -7.82
N ARG A 141 -22.10 -4.42 -8.35
CA ARG A 141 -22.31 -4.66 -9.76
C ARG A 141 -23.46 -3.89 -10.39
N GLU A 142 -24.60 -3.84 -9.73
CA GLU A 142 -25.80 -3.14 -10.26
C GLU A 142 -25.58 -1.63 -10.29
N GLU A 143 -24.93 -1.05 -9.28
CA GLU A 143 -24.62 0.37 -9.22
C GLU A 143 -23.58 0.76 -10.28
N VAL A 144 -22.48 -0.02 -10.41
CA VAL A 144 -21.49 0.16 -11.46
C VAL A 144 -22.13 0.09 -12.85
N LYS A 145 -23.03 -0.84 -13.07
CA LYS A 145 -23.73 -1.00 -14.34
C LYS A 145 -24.64 0.20 -14.64
N ASP A 146 -25.38 0.67 -13.66
CA ASP A 146 -26.30 1.80 -13.83
C ASP A 146 -25.54 3.11 -14.08
N THR A 147 -24.45 3.34 -13.36
CA THR A 147 -23.57 4.49 -13.55
C THR A 147 -22.92 4.49 -14.93
N LEU A 148 -22.31 3.37 -15.34
CA LEU A 148 -21.68 3.24 -16.65
C LEU A 148 -22.67 3.39 -17.80
N ASN A 149 -23.89 2.87 -17.65
CA ASN A 149 -24.94 3.03 -18.66
C ASN A 149 -25.48 4.45 -18.75
N ALA A 150 -25.38 5.26 -17.66
CA ALA A 150 -25.79 6.65 -17.63
C ALA A 150 -24.73 7.59 -18.24
N GLU A 151 -23.45 7.28 -18.02
CA GLU A 151 -22.34 8.14 -18.44
C GLU A 151 -21.84 7.86 -19.87
N TYR A 152 -21.97 6.64 -20.36
CA TYR A 152 -21.42 6.23 -21.65
C TYR A 152 -22.54 5.81 -22.62
N GLU A 153 -22.52 6.39 -23.83
CA GLU A 153 -23.43 6.08 -24.95
C GLU A 153 -23.14 4.71 -25.61
N VAL A 154 -22.83 3.70 -24.81
CA VAL A 154 -22.51 2.34 -25.30
C VAL A 154 -23.73 1.42 -25.05
N PRO A 155 -23.96 0.41 -25.93
CA PRO A 155 -25.10 -0.51 -25.78
C PRO A 155 -25.18 -1.11 -24.37
N LYS A 156 -26.35 -1.05 -23.76
CA LYS A 156 -26.61 -1.55 -22.40
C LYS A 156 -26.01 -2.95 -22.20
N ASN A 157 -25.27 -3.14 -21.12
CA ASN A 157 -24.61 -4.36 -20.68
C ASN A 157 -23.27 -4.74 -21.40
N GLU A 158 -22.67 -3.91 -22.24
CA GLU A 158 -21.34 -4.23 -22.80
C GLU A 158 -20.21 -3.92 -21.83
N HIS A 159 -20.31 -2.84 -21.04
CA HIS A 159 -19.32 -2.52 -20.02
C HIS A 159 -19.28 -3.58 -18.91
N ASP A 160 -20.44 -3.98 -18.42
CA ASP A 160 -20.57 -5.05 -17.43
C ASP A 160 -19.92 -6.34 -17.93
N LYS A 161 -20.22 -6.76 -19.16
CA LYS A 161 -19.60 -7.94 -19.77
C LYS A 161 -18.09 -7.82 -19.93
N LEU A 162 -17.59 -6.63 -20.25
CA LEU A 162 -16.15 -6.41 -20.40
C LEU A 162 -15.42 -6.55 -19.06
N ILE A 163 -15.87 -5.82 -18.04
CA ILE A 163 -15.25 -5.81 -16.69
C ILE A 163 -15.31 -7.23 -16.09
N PHE A 164 -16.50 -7.82 -15.99
CA PHE A 164 -16.66 -9.14 -15.39
C PHE A 164 -16.16 -10.27 -16.29
N GLY A 165 -16.07 -10.04 -17.60
CA GLY A 165 -15.41 -10.94 -18.55
C GLY A 165 -13.91 -11.04 -18.32
N ILE A 166 -13.25 -9.94 -17.97
CA ILE A 166 -11.84 -9.92 -17.56
C ILE A 166 -11.66 -10.69 -16.24
N VAL A 167 -12.44 -10.33 -15.21
CA VAL A 167 -12.37 -10.98 -13.89
C VAL A 167 -12.54 -12.51 -13.99
N ASN A 168 -13.51 -12.96 -14.77
CA ASN A 168 -13.78 -14.40 -14.95
C ASN A 168 -12.79 -15.08 -15.91
N GLY A 169 -12.35 -14.38 -16.96
CA GLY A 169 -11.49 -14.94 -18.02
C GLY A 169 -10.05 -15.20 -17.55
N TYR A 170 -9.56 -14.41 -16.59
CA TYR A 170 -8.21 -14.58 -16.02
C TYR A 170 -8.18 -15.49 -14.79
N ASN A 171 -9.29 -16.16 -14.48
CA ASN A 171 -9.37 -17.07 -13.34
C ASN A 171 -8.90 -16.40 -12.02
N ILE A 172 -9.36 -15.17 -11.83
CA ILE A 172 -9.02 -14.32 -10.69
C ILE A 172 -9.72 -14.81 -9.40
N ARG A 173 -10.62 -15.79 -9.53
CA ARG A 173 -11.31 -16.48 -8.43
C ARG A 173 -10.74 -17.85 -8.15
#